data_47b118a440ce172b90ada9c197d20cb1
#
_entry.id   47b118a440ce172b90ada9c197d20cb1
#
_cell.length_a   1.000
_cell.length_b   1.000
_cell.length_c   1.000
_cell.angle_alpha   90.00
_cell.angle_beta   90.00
_cell.angle_gamma   90.00
#
_symmetry.space_group_name_H-M   'P 1'
#
loop_
_entity.id
_entity.type
_entity.pdbx_description
1 polymer ?
#
loop_
_entity_poly.entity_id
_entity_poly.type
_entity_poly.pdbx_seq_one_letter_code
_entity_poly.pdbx_strand_id
1 'polypeptide(L)'
;MKIIVLMKQVANKDAVLRIGPDEKWINEADISQQTNESDGYALEEALRVKEAKGEGEVIVCTLGAQSAKTVIKDALARGADRAIHVVHDTPNKLSPYQIAKAIADAIRDENADLVFTGLQSDDASYGQTGVVLAELLGIPHATIVIEVDRGSVGETLRVKRELESGWYQWFTYKLPALMTIQSGISQIRYASLKGIMAAKKKEIKEVTPSIEAFAGAQTIEKVYMPLKTKQTQILGNGDAKAGAVELVEKLRSEVRVI
;
A
#
# COMPACT_ATOMS: atom_id res chain seq x y z
N MET A 1 -4.50 -22.69 -3.40
CA MET A 1 -4.04 -21.38 -3.93
C MET A 1 -3.19 -20.69 -2.87
N LYS A 2 -2.04 -20.16 -3.25
CA LYS A 2 -1.13 -19.42 -2.35
C LYS A 2 -1.12 -17.96 -2.73
N ILE A 3 -1.44 -17.09 -1.76
CA ILE A 3 -1.55 -15.63 -1.96
C ILE A 3 -0.54 -14.96 -1.05
N ILE A 4 0.34 -14.12 -1.61
CA ILE A 4 1.24 -13.29 -0.82
C ILE A 4 0.68 -11.87 -0.78
N VAL A 5 0.67 -11.27 0.41
CA VAL A 5 0.26 -9.88 0.61
C VAL A 5 1.43 -9.07 1.14
N LEU A 6 1.83 -8.03 0.42
CA LEU A 6 2.83 -7.10 0.93
C LEU A 6 2.17 -6.09 1.86
N MET A 7 2.79 -5.87 3.01
CA MET A 7 2.31 -4.90 3.99
C MET A 7 3.46 -4.05 4.51
N LYS A 8 3.24 -2.75 4.62
CA LYS A 8 4.20 -1.78 5.13
C LYS A 8 3.77 -1.23 6.48
N GLN A 9 4.72 -1.06 7.37
CA GLN A 9 4.55 -0.24 8.56
C GLN A 9 4.78 1.23 8.19
N VAL A 10 3.85 2.10 8.55
CA VAL A 10 3.92 3.56 8.31
C VAL A 10 3.58 4.32 9.59
N ALA A 11 3.93 5.60 9.65
CA ALA A 11 3.52 6.47 10.74
C ALA A 11 1.98 6.52 10.81
N ASN A 12 1.43 6.55 12.02
CA ASN A 12 -0.01 6.72 12.22
C ASN A 12 -0.45 8.07 11.63
N LYS A 13 -1.61 8.10 10.96
CA LYS A 13 -2.14 9.28 10.29
C LYS A 13 -2.39 10.47 11.21
N ASP A 14 -2.63 10.21 12.50
CA ASP A 14 -2.88 11.25 13.52
C ASP A 14 -1.58 11.67 14.25
N ALA A 15 -0.42 11.11 13.85
CA ALA A 15 0.85 11.42 14.48
C ALA A 15 1.34 12.84 14.09
N VAL A 16 1.89 13.55 15.06
CA VAL A 16 2.56 14.83 14.82
C VAL A 16 3.95 14.55 14.25
N LEU A 17 4.10 14.72 12.94
CA LEU A 17 5.35 14.50 12.25
C LEU A 17 6.35 15.62 12.51
N ARG A 18 7.55 15.27 12.91
CA ARG A 18 8.69 16.19 13.07
C ARG A 18 9.82 15.74 12.17
N ILE A 19 10.44 16.70 11.46
CA ILE A 19 11.59 16.40 10.60
C ILE A 19 12.80 16.07 11.47
N GLY A 20 13.51 15.02 11.10
CA GLY A 20 14.73 14.61 11.77
C GLY A 20 15.86 15.64 11.63
N PRO A 21 16.90 15.58 12.48
CA PRO A 21 17.98 16.57 12.48
C PRO A 21 18.84 16.55 11.19
N ASP A 22 18.83 15.46 10.45
CA ASP A 22 19.50 15.33 9.16
C ASP A 22 18.68 15.85 7.97
N GLU A 23 17.45 16.30 8.23
CA GLU A 23 16.48 16.75 7.21
C GLU A 23 16.21 15.71 6.09
N LYS A 24 16.56 14.45 6.29
CA LYS A 24 16.38 13.39 5.29
C LYS A 24 15.11 12.58 5.51
N TRP A 25 14.60 12.54 6.74
CA TRP A 25 13.39 11.82 7.10
C TRP A 25 12.73 12.41 8.35
N ILE A 26 11.59 11.87 8.73
CA ILE A 26 10.92 12.22 9.99
C ILE A 26 11.62 11.56 11.19
N ASN A 27 11.51 12.19 12.36
CA ASN A 27 11.95 11.54 13.61
C ASN A 27 10.89 10.51 14.03
N GLU A 28 11.23 9.23 13.95
CA GLU A 28 10.31 8.11 14.23
C GLU A 28 10.29 7.69 15.72
N ALA A 29 11.14 8.27 16.57
CA ALA A 29 11.35 7.80 17.95
C ALA A 29 10.07 7.82 18.82
N ASP A 30 9.19 8.81 18.60
CA ASP A 30 7.99 9.01 19.42
C ASP A 30 6.69 8.88 18.60
N ILE A 31 6.76 8.27 17.42
CA ILE A 31 5.62 8.17 16.51
C ILE A 31 4.98 6.79 16.65
N SER A 32 3.68 6.75 16.94
CA SER A 32 2.92 5.51 16.81
C SER A 32 2.87 5.05 15.36
N GLN A 33 2.99 3.76 15.14
CA GLN A 33 3.03 3.14 13.83
C GLN A 33 1.74 2.37 13.56
N GLN A 34 1.36 2.25 12.30
CA GLN A 34 0.20 1.50 11.84
C GLN A 34 0.49 0.74 10.54
N THR A 35 -0.44 -0.12 10.14
CA THR A 35 -0.47 -0.71 8.81
C THR A 35 -0.80 0.36 7.77
N ASN A 36 -0.06 0.39 6.66
CA ASN A 36 -0.41 1.20 5.50
C ASN A 36 -1.86 0.91 5.06
N GLU A 37 -2.64 1.94 4.79
CA GLU A 37 -4.09 1.80 4.58
C GLU A 37 -4.40 0.86 3.41
N SER A 38 -3.85 1.11 2.24
CA SER A 38 -4.12 0.29 1.04
C SER A 38 -3.66 -1.17 1.18
N ASP A 39 -2.62 -1.44 1.99
CA ASP A 39 -2.17 -2.82 2.27
C ASP A 39 -3.19 -3.56 3.16
N GLY A 40 -3.89 -2.83 4.03
CA GLY A 40 -5.00 -3.39 4.81
C GLY A 40 -6.14 -3.90 3.93
N TYR A 41 -6.46 -3.17 2.85
CA TYR A 41 -7.43 -3.61 1.83
C TYR A 41 -6.89 -4.79 1.01
N ALA A 42 -5.60 -4.78 0.66
CA ALA A 42 -4.97 -5.89 -0.03
C ALA A 42 -5.06 -7.20 0.77
N LEU A 43 -4.81 -7.13 2.08
CA LEU A 43 -4.99 -8.28 2.98
C LEU A 43 -6.44 -8.76 3.01
N GLU A 44 -7.39 -7.86 3.15
CA GLU A 44 -8.82 -8.22 3.17
C GLU A 44 -9.23 -8.93 1.88
N GLU A 45 -8.80 -8.42 0.71
CA GLU A 45 -9.09 -9.06 -0.57
C GLU A 45 -8.46 -10.45 -0.69
N ALA A 46 -7.23 -10.64 -0.23
CA ALA A 46 -6.57 -11.94 -0.22
C ALA A 46 -7.34 -12.96 0.65
N LEU A 47 -7.79 -12.54 1.83
CA LEU A 47 -8.59 -13.38 2.72
C LEU A 47 -9.94 -13.75 2.08
N ARG A 48 -10.61 -12.80 1.42
CA ARG A 48 -11.88 -13.04 0.72
C ARG A 48 -11.71 -13.94 -0.51
N VAL A 49 -10.62 -13.82 -1.25
CA VAL A 49 -10.30 -14.75 -2.34
C VAL A 49 -10.11 -16.16 -1.79
N LYS A 50 -9.33 -16.33 -0.71
CA LYS A 50 -9.16 -17.62 -0.04
C LYS A 50 -10.50 -18.20 0.43
N GLU A 51 -11.35 -17.39 1.06
CA GLU A 51 -12.68 -17.80 1.54
C GLU A 51 -13.61 -18.24 0.40
N ALA A 52 -13.63 -17.49 -0.70
CA ALA A 52 -14.42 -17.83 -1.89
C ALA A 52 -13.95 -19.13 -2.53
N LYS A 53 -12.65 -19.43 -2.48
CA LYS A 53 -12.06 -20.67 -2.98
C LYS A 53 -12.31 -21.86 -2.06
N GLY A 54 -12.56 -21.61 -0.77
CA GLY A 54 -12.73 -22.64 0.26
C GLY A 54 -11.43 -23.27 0.76
N GLU A 55 -10.30 -23.00 0.11
CA GLU A 55 -8.98 -23.51 0.45
C GLU A 55 -7.87 -22.52 0.03
N GLY A 56 -6.70 -22.64 0.62
CA GLY A 56 -5.53 -21.85 0.25
C GLY A 56 -4.76 -21.33 1.45
N GLU A 57 -3.69 -20.60 1.16
CA GLU A 57 -2.79 -20.00 2.14
C GLU A 57 -2.60 -18.51 1.83
N VAL A 58 -2.73 -17.66 2.84
CA VAL A 58 -2.43 -16.23 2.78
C VAL A 58 -1.17 -15.95 3.60
N ILE A 59 -0.13 -15.51 2.93
CA ILE A 59 1.19 -15.20 3.52
C ILE A 59 1.38 -13.69 3.51
N VAL A 60 1.67 -13.10 4.66
CA VAL A 60 2.04 -11.68 4.73
C VAL A 60 3.54 -11.53 4.59
N CYS A 61 4.00 -10.64 3.72
CA CYS A 61 5.40 -10.27 3.60
C CYS A 61 5.59 -8.80 3.93
N THR A 62 6.50 -8.51 4.86
CA THR A 62 6.81 -7.14 5.30
C THR A 62 8.32 -6.93 5.27
N LEU A 63 8.77 -5.87 4.58
CA LEU A 63 10.15 -5.40 4.71
C LEU A 63 10.16 -4.24 5.71
N GLY A 64 10.96 -4.35 6.76
CA GLY A 64 11.05 -3.31 7.78
C GLY A 64 11.92 -3.69 8.96
N ALA A 65 12.08 -2.74 9.89
CA ALA A 65 12.78 -2.97 11.15
C ALA A 65 12.01 -3.95 12.05
N GLN A 66 12.57 -4.33 13.17
CA GLN A 66 11.93 -5.25 14.13
C GLN A 66 10.57 -4.74 14.64
N SER A 67 10.35 -3.42 14.65
CA SER A 67 9.04 -2.80 14.96
C SER A 67 7.91 -3.22 14.02
N ALA A 68 8.24 -3.56 12.77
CA ALA A 68 7.26 -3.99 11.76
C ALA A 68 6.55 -5.31 12.12
N LYS A 69 7.04 -6.05 13.11
CA LYS A 69 6.33 -7.21 13.69
C LYS A 69 4.94 -6.85 14.24
N THR A 70 4.71 -5.59 14.58
CA THR A 70 3.39 -5.11 15.01
C THR A 70 2.36 -5.26 13.89
N VAL A 71 2.70 -4.83 12.67
CA VAL A 71 1.86 -4.95 11.47
C VAL A 71 1.68 -6.42 11.08
N ILE A 72 2.74 -7.21 11.15
CA ILE A 72 2.68 -8.65 10.89
C ILE A 72 1.71 -9.35 11.84
N LYS A 73 1.81 -9.08 13.15
CA LYS A 73 0.91 -9.68 14.15
C LYS A 73 -0.55 -9.28 13.96
N ASP A 74 -0.82 -8.04 13.57
CA ASP A 74 -2.16 -7.58 13.23
C ASP A 74 -2.72 -8.36 12.02
N ALA A 75 -1.94 -8.53 10.96
CA ALA A 75 -2.34 -9.31 9.80
C ALA A 75 -2.61 -10.79 10.13
N LEU A 76 -1.74 -11.41 10.94
CA LEU A 76 -1.93 -12.78 11.41
C LEU A 76 -3.20 -12.92 12.26
N ALA A 77 -3.53 -11.91 13.07
CA ALA A 77 -4.74 -11.88 13.89
C ALA A 77 -6.01 -11.70 13.07
N ARG A 78 -5.94 -11.02 11.92
CA ARG A 78 -7.06 -10.87 10.97
C ARG A 78 -7.30 -12.12 10.13
N GLY A 79 -6.34 -13.04 10.03
CA GLY A 79 -6.57 -14.33 9.35
C GLY A 79 -5.45 -14.80 8.43
N ALA A 80 -4.39 -14.04 8.18
CA ALA A 80 -3.22 -14.54 7.46
C ALA A 80 -2.65 -15.79 8.15
N ASP A 81 -2.13 -16.73 7.38
CA ASP A 81 -1.73 -18.05 7.89
C ASP A 81 -0.33 -18.03 8.50
N ARG A 82 0.61 -17.37 7.86
CA ARG A 82 1.99 -17.15 8.33
C ARG A 82 2.57 -15.87 7.73
N ALA A 83 3.79 -15.53 8.10
CA ALA A 83 4.44 -14.31 7.61
C ALA A 83 5.91 -14.53 7.24
N ILE A 84 6.39 -13.66 6.34
CA ILE A 84 7.80 -13.46 6.00
C ILE A 84 8.18 -12.04 6.41
N HIS A 85 9.16 -11.91 7.28
CA HIS A 85 9.70 -10.63 7.71
C HIS A 85 11.09 -10.44 7.09
N VAL A 86 11.18 -9.58 6.09
CA VAL A 86 12.45 -9.16 5.49
C VAL A 86 13.02 -8.06 6.37
N VAL A 87 13.99 -8.39 7.23
CA VAL A 87 14.47 -7.51 8.27
C VAL A 87 15.49 -6.52 7.72
N HIS A 88 15.19 -5.23 7.86
CA HIS A 88 16.09 -4.13 7.48
C HIS A 88 15.88 -2.93 8.41
N ASP A 89 16.93 -2.43 9.08
CA ASP A 89 16.80 -1.41 10.12
C ASP A 89 16.43 -0.02 9.61
N THR A 90 16.74 0.30 8.35
CA THR A 90 16.49 1.60 7.75
C THR A 90 15.77 1.48 6.40
N PRO A 91 14.53 0.93 6.37
CA PRO A 91 13.81 0.67 5.12
C PRO A 91 13.51 1.96 4.33
N ASN A 92 13.36 3.09 5.01
CA ASN A 92 13.14 4.42 4.44
C ASN A 92 14.34 4.98 3.64
N LYS A 93 15.51 4.37 3.77
CA LYS A 93 16.71 4.72 2.98
C LYS A 93 16.83 3.91 1.69
N LEU A 94 15.96 2.91 1.50
CA LEU A 94 15.95 2.08 0.32
C LEU A 94 15.07 2.67 -0.77
N SER A 95 15.53 2.58 -2.01
CA SER A 95 14.69 2.89 -3.17
C SER A 95 13.59 1.84 -3.37
N PRO A 96 12.50 2.16 -4.08
CA PRO A 96 11.46 1.18 -4.42
C PRO A 96 12.00 -0.06 -5.12
N TYR A 97 13.03 0.07 -5.95
CA TYR A 97 13.70 -1.05 -6.61
C TYR A 97 14.40 -1.97 -5.60
N GLN A 98 15.19 -1.41 -4.68
CA GLN A 98 15.89 -2.19 -3.66
C GLN A 98 14.92 -2.93 -2.74
N ILE A 99 13.82 -2.28 -2.36
CA ILE A 99 12.73 -2.90 -1.59
C ILE A 99 12.11 -4.05 -2.38
N ALA A 100 11.72 -3.81 -3.64
CA ALA A 100 11.11 -4.83 -4.49
C ALA A 100 12.06 -6.01 -4.74
N LYS A 101 13.36 -5.75 -4.95
CA LYS A 101 14.38 -6.79 -5.14
C LYS A 101 14.53 -7.67 -3.89
N ALA A 102 14.66 -7.05 -2.72
CA ALA A 102 14.77 -7.79 -1.45
C ALA A 102 13.53 -8.64 -1.16
N ILE A 103 12.34 -8.12 -1.48
CA ILE A 103 11.10 -8.87 -1.35
C ILE A 103 11.04 -9.99 -2.39
N ALA A 104 11.38 -9.73 -3.67
CA ALA A 104 11.39 -10.74 -4.72
C ALA A 104 12.27 -11.94 -4.34
N ASP A 105 13.46 -11.69 -3.80
CA ASP A 105 14.38 -12.73 -3.36
C ASP A 105 13.82 -13.54 -2.17
N ALA A 106 13.09 -12.89 -1.28
CA ALA A 106 12.49 -13.55 -0.11
C ALA A 106 11.28 -14.42 -0.44
N ILE A 107 10.52 -14.07 -1.51
CA ILE A 107 9.24 -14.74 -1.83
C ILE A 107 9.28 -15.60 -3.09
N ARG A 108 10.34 -15.56 -3.90
CA ARG A 108 10.44 -16.27 -5.18
C ARG A 108 10.15 -17.76 -5.05
N ASP A 109 10.74 -18.41 -4.06
CA ASP A 109 10.61 -19.84 -3.82
C ASP A 109 9.26 -20.24 -3.21
N GLU A 110 8.46 -19.26 -2.80
CA GLU A 110 7.10 -19.53 -2.33
C GLU A 110 6.17 -20.01 -3.45
N ASN A 111 6.47 -19.70 -4.70
CA ASN A 111 5.65 -20.07 -5.87
C ASN A 111 4.18 -19.63 -5.67
N ALA A 112 3.99 -18.36 -5.34
CA ALA A 112 2.65 -17.82 -5.11
C ALA A 112 1.85 -17.75 -6.42
N ASP A 113 0.55 -18.08 -6.34
CA ASP A 113 -0.38 -17.91 -7.45
C ASP A 113 -0.76 -16.43 -7.62
N LEU A 114 -0.88 -15.70 -6.50
CA LEU A 114 -1.24 -14.29 -6.47
C LEU A 114 -0.32 -13.50 -5.53
N VAL A 115 0.01 -12.29 -5.93
CA VAL A 115 0.64 -11.29 -5.07
C VAL A 115 -0.26 -10.06 -5.02
N PHE A 116 -0.68 -9.67 -3.82
CA PHE A 116 -1.42 -8.43 -3.59
C PHE A 116 -0.55 -7.42 -2.85
N THR A 117 -0.62 -6.17 -3.26
CA THR A 117 0.02 -5.03 -2.59
C THR A 117 -1.00 -3.92 -2.46
N GLY A 118 -0.82 -2.99 -1.54
CA GLY A 118 -1.48 -1.70 -1.66
C GLY A 118 -0.98 -0.95 -2.91
N LEU A 119 -1.75 0.03 -3.36
CA LEU A 119 -1.37 0.86 -4.50
C LEU A 119 -0.08 1.64 -4.21
N GLN A 120 -0.02 2.25 -3.05
CA GLN A 120 1.12 3.07 -2.60
C GLN A 120 1.16 3.15 -1.08
N SER A 121 2.26 3.62 -0.52
CA SER A 121 2.37 3.87 0.92
C SER A 121 1.98 5.29 1.29
N ASP A 122 1.33 5.46 2.45
CA ASP A 122 0.85 6.74 2.96
C ASP A 122 1.99 7.73 3.28
N ASP A 123 3.21 7.20 3.52
CA ASP A 123 4.39 7.99 3.87
C ASP A 123 5.20 8.46 2.65
N ALA A 124 5.47 7.60 1.69
CA ALA A 124 6.36 7.90 0.55
C ALA A 124 5.63 8.06 -0.79
N SER A 125 4.45 7.45 -0.94
CA SER A 125 3.55 7.57 -2.11
C SER A 125 4.19 7.30 -3.47
N TYR A 126 5.23 6.46 -3.55
CA TYR A 126 5.90 6.19 -4.83
C TYR A 126 5.05 5.40 -5.82
N GLY A 127 4.17 4.50 -5.35
CA GLY A 127 3.35 3.64 -6.21
C GLY A 127 4.15 2.67 -7.10
N GLN A 128 5.41 2.41 -6.80
CA GLN A 128 6.35 1.69 -7.67
C GLN A 128 6.64 0.26 -7.21
N THR A 129 6.65 0.00 -5.91
CA THR A 129 7.14 -1.29 -5.36
C THR A 129 6.42 -2.49 -5.95
N GLY A 130 5.08 -2.45 -6.05
CA GLY A 130 4.29 -3.55 -6.62
C GLY A 130 4.62 -3.80 -8.09
N VAL A 131 4.69 -2.76 -8.90
CA VAL A 131 4.97 -2.87 -10.34
C VAL A 131 6.39 -3.39 -10.59
N VAL A 132 7.37 -2.86 -9.88
CA VAL A 132 8.77 -3.31 -9.98
C VAL A 132 8.91 -4.76 -9.51
N LEU A 133 8.19 -5.14 -8.45
CA LEU A 133 8.17 -6.53 -7.97
C LEU A 133 7.61 -7.49 -9.01
N ALA A 134 6.52 -7.12 -9.69
CA ALA A 134 5.94 -7.95 -10.75
C ALA A 134 6.94 -8.20 -11.88
N GLU A 135 7.66 -7.17 -12.32
CA GLU A 135 8.72 -7.29 -13.34
C GLU A 135 9.86 -8.20 -12.86
N LEU A 136 10.34 -8.03 -11.62
CA LEU A 136 11.39 -8.87 -11.04
C LEU A 136 10.98 -10.34 -10.87
N LEU A 137 9.69 -10.61 -10.68
CA LEU A 137 9.14 -11.97 -10.61
C LEU A 137 8.79 -12.54 -12.00
N GLY A 138 8.75 -11.70 -13.04
CA GLY A 138 8.38 -12.10 -14.40
C GLY A 138 6.89 -12.45 -14.53
N ILE A 139 6.00 -11.77 -13.77
CA ILE A 139 4.57 -12.04 -13.76
C ILE A 139 3.76 -10.79 -14.21
N PRO A 140 2.60 -11.00 -14.87
CA PRO A 140 1.73 -9.89 -15.24
C PRO A 140 1.17 -9.16 -14.02
N HIS A 141 0.80 -7.89 -14.18
CA HIS A 141 0.25 -7.10 -13.09
C HIS A 141 -0.89 -6.17 -13.54
N ALA A 142 -1.73 -5.80 -12.58
CA ALA A 142 -2.71 -4.71 -12.69
C ALA A 142 -2.52 -3.71 -11.56
N THR A 143 -2.65 -2.42 -11.90
CA THR A 143 -2.59 -1.32 -10.93
C THR A 143 -3.95 -0.69 -10.71
N ILE A 144 -4.15 -0.06 -9.55
CA ILE A 144 -5.37 0.67 -9.17
C ILE A 144 -6.59 -0.27 -9.28
N VAL A 145 -6.47 -1.47 -8.70
CA VAL A 145 -7.55 -2.45 -8.71
C VAL A 145 -8.59 -2.06 -7.66
N ILE A 146 -9.83 -1.86 -8.14
CA ILE A 146 -10.99 -1.43 -7.34
C ILE A 146 -12.05 -2.53 -7.16
N GLU A 147 -11.90 -3.65 -7.86
CA GLU A 147 -12.79 -4.80 -7.72
C GLU A 147 -12.07 -6.08 -8.16
N VAL A 148 -12.25 -7.16 -7.41
CA VAL A 148 -11.76 -8.50 -7.73
C VAL A 148 -12.96 -9.42 -7.88
N ASP A 149 -13.12 -10.03 -9.05
CA ASP A 149 -14.14 -11.05 -9.30
C ASP A 149 -13.70 -12.37 -8.66
N ARG A 150 -14.07 -12.54 -7.39
CA ARG A 150 -13.67 -13.70 -6.57
C ARG A 150 -14.26 -15.00 -7.07
N GLY A 151 -15.38 -14.95 -7.80
CA GLY A 151 -16.01 -16.12 -8.41
C GLY A 151 -15.26 -16.66 -9.63
N SER A 152 -14.45 -15.81 -10.29
CA SER A 152 -13.66 -16.19 -11.47
C SER A 152 -12.28 -16.78 -11.15
N VAL A 153 -11.91 -16.86 -9.88
CA VAL A 153 -10.56 -17.28 -9.45
C VAL A 153 -10.31 -18.74 -9.74
N GLY A 154 -9.41 -19.03 -10.67
CA GLY A 154 -9.04 -20.38 -11.12
C GLY A 154 -7.62 -20.39 -11.66
N GLU A 155 -7.46 -20.68 -12.95
CA GLU A 155 -6.23 -20.47 -13.70
C GLU A 155 -6.02 -19.01 -14.07
N THR A 156 -7.08 -18.21 -13.94
CA THR A 156 -7.10 -16.78 -14.23
C THR A 156 -7.75 -16.03 -13.09
N LEU A 157 -7.49 -14.71 -13.03
CA LEU A 157 -8.17 -13.76 -12.15
C LEU A 157 -8.71 -12.61 -12.99
N ARG A 158 -9.98 -12.27 -12.81
CA ARG A 158 -10.62 -11.11 -13.43
C ARG A 158 -10.70 -9.98 -12.43
N VAL A 159 -10.21 -8.79 -12.83
CA VAL A 159 -10.17 -7.58 -11.98
C VAL A 159 -10.64 -6.37 -12.74
N LYS A 160 -11.21 -5.41 -12.00
CA LYS A 160 -11.58 -4.09 -12.49
C LYS A 160 -10.59 -3.07 -11.98
N ARG A 161 -10.02 -2.29 -12.88
CA ARG A 161 -9.12 -1.21 -12.53
C ARG A 161 -9.70 0.14 -12.89
N GLU A 162 -9.34 1.14 -12.11
CA GLU A 162 -9.67 2.54 -12.38
C GLU A 162 -8.71 3.12 -13.42
N LEU A 163 -9.24 3.96 -14.30
CA LEU A 163 -8.51 4.73 -15.31
C LEU A 163 -8.81 6.22 -15.13
N GLU A 164 -8.14 7.06 -15.92
CA GLU A 164 -8.39 8.51 -15.91
C GLU A 164 -9.82 8.86 -16.31
N SER A 165 -10.27 10.04 -15.90
CA SER A 165 -11.57 10.62 -16.27
C SER A 165 -12.79 9.78 -15.89
N GLY A 166 -12.68 8.95 -14.82
CA GLY A 166 -13.79 8.14 -14.33
C GLY A 166 -14.09 6.89 -15.16
N TRP A 167 -13.19 6.50 -16.05
CA TRP A 167 -13.31 5.25 -16.79
C TRP A 167 -12.83 4.07 -15.94
N TYR A 168 -13.37 2.90 -16.24
CA TYR A 168 -13.01 1.63 -15.62
C TYR A 168 -12.81 0.59 -16.71
N GLN A 169 -11.93 -0.38 -16.43
CA GLN A 169 -11.68 -1.48 -17.35
C GLN A 169 -11.56 -2.81 -16.61
N TRP A 170 -12.22 -3.83 -17.14
CA TRP A 170 -12.07 -5.20 -16.70
C TRP A 170 -10.97 -5.89 -17.49
N PHE A 171 -10.08 -6.57 -16.78
CA PHE A 171 -9.04 -7.42 -17.33
C PHE A 171 -9.10 -8.80 -16.73
N THR A 172 -8.68 -9.79 -17.52
CA THR A 172 -8.46 -11.16 -17.04
C THR A 172 -6.98 -11.49 -17.18
N TYR A 173 -6.37 -11.88 -16.09
CA TYR A 173 -4.95 -12.23 -16.02
C TYR A 173 -4.80 -13.72 -15.79
N LYS A 174 -3.87 -14.33 -16.52
CA LYS A 174 -3.41 -15.69 -16.25
C LYS A 174 -2.53 -15.66 -14.99
N LEU A 175 -2.69 -16.65 -14.12
CA LEU A 175 -1.86 -16.78 -12.93
C LEU A 175 -0.50 -17.43 -13.24
N PRO A 176 0.58 -17.12 -12.51
CA PRO A 176 0.64 -16.17 -11.41
C PRO A 176 0.52 -14.72 -11.84
N ALA A 177 0.00 -13.83 -10.96
CA ALA A 177 -0.18 -12.41 -11.27
C ALA A 177 -0.07 -11.53 -10.01
N LEU A 178 0.25 -10.23 -10.19
CA LEU A 178 0.31 -9.24 -9.12
C LEU A 178 -0.74 -8.14 -9.31
N MET A 179 -1.44 -7.78 -8.23
CA MET A 179 -2.44 -6.72 -8.21
C MET A 179 -2.10 -5.66 -7.17
N THR A 180 -2.11 -4.37 -7.57
CA THR A 180 -2.02 -3.29 -6.60
C THR A 180 -3.43 -2.80 -6.27
N ILE A 181 -3.81 -2.92 -5.01
CA ILE A 181 -5.18 -2.75 -4.51
C ILE A 181 -5.40 -1.31 -4.07
N GLN A 182 -6.51 -0.72 -4.56
CA GLN A 182 -6.95 0.61 -4.16
C GLN A 182 -7.71 0.56 -2.84
N SER A 183 -7.55 1.62 -2.03
CA SER A 183 -8.33 1.82 -0.80
C SER A 183 -9.83 1.88 -1.11
N GLY A 184 -10.64 1.31 -0.21
CA GLY A 184 -12.10 1.32 -0.35
C GLY A 184 -12.70 0.17 -1.16
N ILE A 185 -11.89 -0.76 -1.70
CA ILE A 185 -12.37 -1.92 -2.48
C ILE A 185 -13.32 -2.82 -1.68
N SER A 186 -13.16 -2.88 -0.36
CA SER A 186 -13.97 -3.73 0.53
C SER A 186 -14.00 -3.18 1.95
N GLN A 187 -14.83 -3.75 2.80
CA GLN A 187 -14.80 -3.45 4.24
C GLN A 187 -13.75 -4.32 4.93
N ILE A 188 -12.77 -3.67 5.54
CA ILE A 188 -11.70 -4.35 6.28
C ILE A 188 -12.27 -4.98 7.56
N ARG A 189 -11.95 -6.26 7.82
CA ARG A 189 -12.31 -6.95 9.06
C ARG A 189 -11.41 -6.54 10.22
N TYR A 190 -11.96 -6.58 11.43
CA TYR A 190 -11.21 -6.43 12.66
C TYR A 190 -10.69 -7.80 13.15
N ALA A 191 -9.55 -7.77 13.85
CA ALA A 191 -9.03 -8.95 14.53
C ALA A 191 -9.97 -9.37 15.68
N SER A 192 -10.38 -10.63 15.69
CA SER A 192 -11.15 -11.18 16.82
C SER A 192 -10.22 -11.59 17.96
N LEU A 193 -10.74 -11.70 19.18
CA LEU A 193 -9.96 -12.21 20.32
C LEU A 193 -9.36 -13.60 20.02
N LYS A 194 -10.12 -14.47 19.37
CA LYS A 194 -9.63 -15.79 18.92
C LYS A 194 -8.48 -15.66 17.93
N GLY A 195 -8.59 -14.72 16.98
CA GLY A 195 -7.56 -14.42 16.00
C GLY A 195 -6.28 -13.91 16.65
N ILE A 196 -6.38 -12.98 17.60
CA ILE A 196 -5.24 -12.45 18.37
C ILE A 196 -4.50 -13.56 19.13
N MET A 197 -5.25 -14.48 19.76
CA MET A 197 -4.65 -15.62 20.46
C MET A 197 -3.98 -16.61 19.50
N ALA A 198 -4.61 -16.89 18.37
CA ALA A 198 -4.06 -17.76 17.32
C ALA A 198 -2.78 -17.19 16.68
N ALA A 199 -2.73 -15.88 16.46
CA ALA A 199 -1.59 -15.19 15.85
C ALA A 199 -0.27 -15.42 16.62
N LYS A 200 -0.34 -15.60 17.94
CA LYS A 200 0.84 -15.87 18.78
C LYS A 200 1.57 -17.18 18.44
N LYS A 201 0.89 -18.11 17.79
CA LYS A 201 1.41 -19.45 17.44
C LYS A 201 1.76 -19.57 15.96
N LYS A 202 1.42 -18.56 15.14
CA LYS A 202 1.70 -18.57 13.71
C LYS A 202 3.15 -18.26 13.43
N GLU A 203 3.68 -18.90 12.40
CA GLU A 203 5.07 -18.74 11.97
C GLU A 203 5.33 -17.33 11.43
N ILE A 204 6.48 -16.78 11.81
CA ILE A 204 7.07 -15.58 11.21
C ILE A 204 8.50 -15.97 10.82
N LYS A 205 8.71 -16.21 9.52
CA LYS A 205 10.03 -16.50 8.96
C LYS A 205 10.78 -15.18 8.78
N GLU A 206 11.90 -15.01 9.50
CA GLU A 206 12.78 -13.86 9.30
C GLU A 206 13.80 -14.13 8.20
N VAL A 207 14.00 -13.14 7.34
CA VAL A 207 14.97 -13.17 6.24
C VAL A 207 15.80 -11.89 6.31
N THR A 208 17.11 -12.02 6.32
CA THR A 208 18.01 -10.87 6.18
C THR A 208 18.33 -10.69 4.69
N PRO A 209 17.92 -9.58 4.07
CA PRO A 209 18.15 -9.39 2.65
C PRO A 209 19.59 -8.99 2.36
N SER A 210 20.09 -9.36 1.17
CA SER A 210 21.27 -8.75 0.59
C SER A 210 20.83 -7.49 -0.16
N ILE A 211 21.24 -6.31 0.32
CA ILE A 211 20.93 -5.04 -0.33
C ILE A 211 22.14 -4.60 -1.15
N GLU A 212 22.02 -4.68 -2.45
CA GLU A 212 23.04 -4.21 -3.38
C GLU A 212 22.92 -2.71 -3.65
N ALA A 213 24.05 -2.06 -3.90
CA ALA A 213 24.05 -0.69 -4.39
C ALA A 213 23.37 -0.64 -5.78
N PHE A 214 22.46 0.30 -5.96
CA PHE A 214 21.76 0.50 -7.22
C PHE A 214 22.04 1.91 -7.74
N ALA A 215 22.72 2.02 -8.87
CA ALA A 215 23.19 3.29 -9.43
C ALA A 215 22.04 4.25 -9.82
N GLY A 216 20.83 3.73 -10.07
CA GLY A 216 19.63 4.51 -10.34
C GLY A 216 18.76 4.77 -9.10
N ALA A 217 19.26 4.48 -7.90
CA ALA A 217 18.50 4.67 -6.67
C ALA A 217 18.21 6.16 -6.42
N GLN A 218 16.99 6.44 -6.00
CA GLN A 218 16.62 7.79 -5.56
C GLN A 218 17.28 8.10 -4.23
N THR A 219 17.70 9.36 -4.08
CA THR A 219 18.21 9.88 -2.81
C THR A 219 17.33 11.04 -2.37
N ILE A 220 16.84 10.98 -1.12
CA ILE A 220 16.12 12.10 -0.53
C ILE A 220 17.14 13.20 -0.19
N GLU A 221 17.06 14.32 -0.89
CA GLU A 221 17.94 15.45 -0.62
C GLU A 221 17.48 16.21 0.63
N LYS A 222 16.17 16.47 0.73
CA LYS A 222 15.59 17.22 1.84
C LYS A 222 14.12 16.94 2.01
N VAL A 223 13.69 16.79 3.26
CA VAL A 223 12.29 16.80 3.69
C VAL A 223 12.03 18.14 4.38
N TYR A 224 10.93 18.81 4.03
CA TYR A 224 10.58 20.09 4.60
C TYR A 224 9.05 20.27 4.75
N MET A 225 8.64 21.14 5.66
CA MET A 225 7.23 21.52 5.76
C MET A 225 6.91 22.58 4.71
N PRO A 226 5.99 22.30 3.77
CA PRO A 226 5.63 23.29 2.76
C PRO A 226 4.98 24.51 3.38
N LEU A 227 5.37 25.70 2.93
CA LEU A 227 4.72 26.94 3.33
C LEU A 227 3.32 26.98 2.73
N LYS A 228 2.30 27.12 3.58
CA LYS A 228 0.92 27.34 3.14
C LYS A 228 0.76 28.78 2.70
N THR A 229 0.90 29.04 1.40
CA THR A 229 0.70 30.39 0.82
C THR A 229 -0.72 30.62 0.32
N LYS A 230 -1.56 29.59 0.31
CA LYS A 230 -2.96 29.70 -0.15
C LYS A 230 -3.77 30.53 0.85
N GLN A 231 -4.39 31.61 0.35
CA GLN A 231 -5.39 32.38 1.08
C GLN A 231 -6.77 31.97 0.61
N THR A 232 -7.62 31.53 1.54
CA THR A 232 -9.02 31.21 1.24
C THR A 232 -9.81 32.50 1.25
N GLN A 233 -10.50 32.80 0.14
CA GLN A 233 -11.47 33.90 0.06
C GLN A 233 -12.87 33.32 0.23
N ILE A 234 -13.64 33.90 1.15
CA ILE A 234 -15.05 33.57 1.32
C ILE A 234 -15.85 34.57 0.51
N LEU A 235 -16.62 34.06 -0.43
CA LEU A 235 -17.42 34.87 -1.36
C LEU A 235 -18.89 34.88 -0.93
N GLY A 236 -19.62 35.92 -1.30
CA GLY A 236 -21.07 36.03 -1.13
C GLY A 236 -21.57 36.24 0.28
N ASN A 237 -20.71 36.44 1.29
CA ASN A 237 -21.09 36.72 2.69
C ASN A 237 -22.24 35.86 3.24
N GLY A 238 -22.26 34.57 2.88
CA GLY A 238 -23.29 33.59 3.28
C GLY A 238 -24.46 33.46 2.32
N ASP A 239 -24.55 34.28 1.26
CA ASP A 239 -25.50 34.09 0.17
C ASP A 239 -24.85 33.29 -0.96
N ALA A 240 -25.32 32.07 -1.16
CA ALA A 240 -24.77 31.17 -2.17
C ALA A 240 -24.94 31.71 -3.60
N LYS A 241 -26.02 32.42 -3.90
CA LYS A 241 -26.28 32.99 -5.23
C LYS A 241 -25.33 34.16 -5.52
N ALA A 242 -25.16 35.06 -4.55
CA ALA A 242 -24.20 36.16 -4.64
C ALA A 242 -22.76 35.62 -4.76
N GLY A 243 -22.40 34.60 -3.96
CA GLY A 243 -21.10 33.96 -4.01
C GLY A 243 -20.81 33.30 -5.36
N ALA A 244 -21.79 32.66 -5.98
CA ALA A 244 -21.63 32.08 -7.32
C ALA A 244 -21.38 33.14 -8.40
N VAL A 245 -22.11 34.26 -8.37
CA VAL A 245 -21.91 35.38 -9.29
C VAL A 245 -20.50 35.97 -9.13
N GLU A 246 -20.09 36.26 -7.89
CA GLU A 246 -18.76 36.79 -7.58
C GLU A 246 -17.64 35.83 -8.00
N LEU A 247 -17.82 34.54 -7.80
CA LEU A 247 -16.86 33.51 -8.25
C LEU A 247 -16.68 33.53 -9.77
N VAL A 248 -17.79 33.53 -10.53
CA VAL A 248 -17.74 33.58 -12.00
C VAL A 248 -17.05 34.85 -12.48
N GLU A 249 -17.33 36.00 -11.88
CA GLU A 249 -16.67 37.26 -12.22
C GLU A 249 -15.16 37.22 -11.97
N LYS A 250 -14.72 36.70 -10.82
CA LYS A 250 -13.30 36.51 -10.52
C LYS A 250 -12.62 35.52 -11.47
N LEU A 251 -13.25 34.41 -11.82
CA LEU A 251 -12.72 33.45 -12.78
C LEU A 251 -12.52 34.06 -14.17
N ARG A 252 -13.40 34.99 -14.58
CA ARG A 252 -13.29 35.72 -15.85
C ARG A 252 -12.24 36.83 -15.83
N SER A 253 -12.30 37.68 -14.82
CA SER A 253 -11.51 38.93 -14.78
C SER A 253 -10.10 38.74 -14.21
N GLU A 254 -9.96 37.95 -13.11
CA GLU A 254 -8.70 37.79 -12.41
C GLU A 254 -7.95 36.54 -12.88
N VAL A 255 -8.60 35.38 -12.90
CA VAL A 255 -7.96 34.10 -13.22
C VAL A 255 -7.94 33.82 -14.72
N ARG A 256 -8.92 34.32 -15.47
CA ARG A 256 -9.05 34.22 -16.93
C ARG A 256 -9.07 32.76 -17.45
N VAL A 257 -9.84 31.90 -16.81
CA VAL A 257 -9.98 30.49 -17.16
C VAL A 257 -11.35 30.15 -17.78
N ILE A 258 -12.28 31.12 -17.79
CA ILE A 258 -13.60 31.03 -18.43
C ILE A 258 -13.95 32.34 -19.15
#